data_7c04113953b1c56b94e5ec210ceaab0e
#
_entry.id   7c04113953b1c56b94e5ec210ceaab0e
#
_cell.length_a   1.000
_cell.length_b   1.000
_cell.length_c   1.000
_cell.angle_alpha   90.00
_cell.angle_beta   90.00
_cell.angle_gamma   90.00
#
_symmetry.space_group_name_H-M   'P 1'
#
loop_
_entity.id
_entity.type
_entity.pdbx_description
1 polymer ?
#
loop_
_entity_poly.entity_id
_entity_poly.type
_entity_poly.pdbx_seq_one_letter_code
_entity_poly.pdbx_strand_id
1 'polypeptide(L)'
;LVRWMMTIIESSGIQKQKLLHQKTIKIFGPPGTGKTYTLVERVLKGYLNKGVHPKDIAFISFTNKAVNTARDRALNTFSNFSVDDFARFKTLHKYCRQYFEEEVFDPKNCMLDYAMEAKIIKTSDSRLADDNFTYKDWSLGVYDKARNMLQDPRLVYKKESYKKDNLDVFCRKISTYEHYKKESFIDFTDMIQRAIDEVNFPPLEVLILDEAQDFTPLQWSVLYKMADNVKRIYLAGDDDQGIYRWNGADPKYFTEYFPGRKVILRQTRRFGKDIHHF
;
A
#
# COMPACT_ATOMS: atom_id res chain seq x y z
N LEU A 1 12.48 2.07 -14.27
CA LEU A 1 11.74 1.41 -13.17
C LEU A 1 10.72 0.39 -13.68
N VAL A 2 9.84 0.72 -14.64
CA VAL A 2 8.95 -0.26 -15.31
C VAL A 2 9.76 -1.41 -15.93
N ARG A 3 10.89 -1.09 -16.54
CA ARG A 3 11.84 -2.08 -17.04
C ARG A 3 12.44 -2.94 -15.90
N TRP A 4 12.64 -2.37 -14.71
CA TRP A 4 13.15 -3.09 -13.53
C TRP A 4 12.10 -4.02 -12.91
N MET A 5 10.80 -3.60 -12.84
CA MET A 5 9.73 -4.51 -12.42
C MET A 5 9.47 -5.62 -13.43
N MET A 6 9.46 -5.34 -14.72
CA MET A 6 9.42 -6.36 -15.75
C MET A 6 10.68 -7.25 -15.65
N THR A 7 11.85 -6.67 -15.38
CA THR A 7 13.08 -7.42 -15.12
C THR A 7 13.01 -8.24 -13.83
N ILE A 8 12.34 -7.79 -12.75
CA ILE A 8 12.09 -8.63 -11.55
C ILE A 8 11.09 -9.75 -11.88
N ILE A 9 10.05 -9.47 -12.64
CA ILE A 9 9.07 -10.47 -13.07
C ILE A 9 9.69 -11.41 -14.11
N GLU A 10 10.49 -10.91 -15.03
CA GLU A 10 11.14 -11.66 -16.10
C GLU A 10 12.48 -12.31 -15.68
N SER A 11 13.28 -11.65 -14.83
CA SER A 11 14.55 -12.19 -14.31
C SER A 11 14.39 -13.05 -13.05
N SER A 12 13.27 -12.95 -12.34
CA SER A 12 12.87 -13.97 -11.39
C SER A 12 12.45 -15.19 -12.18
N GLY A 13 13.42 -16.03 -12.50
CA GLY A 13 13.22 -17.20 -13.34
C GLY A 13 12.00 -18.01 -12.91
N ILE A 14 11.46 -18.79 -13.82
CA ILE A 14 10.32 -19.71 -13.64
C ILE A 14 10.32 -20.38 -12.25
N GLN A 15 11.50 -20.63 -11.71
CA GLN A 15 11.69 -21.22 -10.39
C GLN A 15 11.24 -20.30 -9.23
N LYS A 16 11.52 -19.00 -9.29
CA LYS A 16 11.09 -18.02 -8.27
C LYS A 16 9.58 -17.83 -8.30
N GLN A 17 8.99 -17.76 -9.48
CA GLN A 17 7.54 -17.70 -9.68
C GLN A 17 6.83 -18.93 -9.10
N LYS A 18 7.39 -20.12 -9.37
CA LYS A 18 6.87 -21.39 -8.83
C LYS A 18 6.95 -21.46 -7.32
N LEU A 19 8.08 -21.03 -6.73
CA LEU A 19 8.28 -20.98 -5.28
C LEU A 19 7.28 -19.99 -4.61
N LEU A 20 7.11 -18.82 -5.21
CA LEU A 20 6.17 -17.82 -4.74
C LEU A 20 4.72 -18.33 -4.80
N HIS A 21 4.35 -19.03 -5.88
CA HIS A 21 3.05 -19.66 -6.02
C HIS A 21 2.79 -20.70 -4.92
N GLN A 22 3.76 -21.52 -4.58
CA GLN A 22 3.62 -22.59 -3.57
C GLN A 22 3.41 -22.05 -2.15
N LYS A 23 4.01 -20.89 -1.83
CA LYS A 23 3.91 -20.31 -0.48
C LYS A 23 2.79 -19.29 -0.32
N THR A 24 2.08 -18.94 -1.40
CA THR A 24 1.05 -17.89 -1.42
C THR A 24 -0.35 -18.44 -1.55
N ILE A 25 -1.26 -17.96 -0.71
CA ILE A 25 -2.70 -18.19 -0.79
C ILE A 25 -3.41 -16.85 -0.99
N LYS A 26 -4.22 -16.76 -2.03
CA LYS A 26 -5.02 -15.58 -2.39
C LYS A 26 -6.48 -15.86 -2.08
N ILE A 27 -7.07 -15.10 -1.17
CA ILE A 27 -8.45 -15.24 -0.69
C ILE A 27 -9.31 -14.18 -1.37
N PHE A 28 -10.20 -14.61 -2.22
CA PHE A 28 -11.17 -13.78 -2.94
C PHE A 28 -12.54 -13.87 -2.29
N GLY A 29 -13.31 -12.82 -2.41
CA GLY A 29 -14.72 -12.84 -2.03
C GLY A 29 -15.33 -11.44 -2.01
N PRO A 30 -16.62 -11.32 -2.35
CA PRO A 30 -17.36 -10.05 -2.29
C PRO A 30 -17.43 -9.47 -0.86
N PRO A 31 -17.98 -8.27 -0.69
CA PRO A 31 -18.15 -7.65 0.61
C PRO A 31 -18.91 -8.57 1.58
N GLY A 32 -18.45 -8.63 2.83
CA GLY A 32 -19.13 -9.37 3.88
C GLY A 32 -18.96 -10.90 3.86
N THR A 33 -18.15 -11.47 2.96
CA THR A 33 -17.83 -12.91 2.94
C THR A 33 -16.86 -13.34 4.05
N GLY A 34 -16.31 -12.39 4.82
CA GLY A 34 -15.44 -12.70 5.94
C GLY A 34 -13.97 -12.88 5.56
N LYS A 35 -13.47 -12.17 4.54
CA LYS A 35 -12.05 -12.15 4.17
C LYS A 35 -11.15 -11.84 5.37
N THR A 36 -11.31 -10.65 5.96
CA THR A 36 -10.57 -10.23 7.18
C THR A 36 -10.79 -11.19 8.35
N TYR A 37 -12.01 -11.69 8.53
CA TYR A 37 -12.29 -12.73 9.55
C TYR A 37 -11.45 -13.98 9.30
N THR A 38 -11.38 -14.45 8.06
CA THR A 38 -10.57 -15.63 7.70
C THR A 38 -9.08 -15.38 7.96
N LEU A 39 -8.56 -14.20 7.61
CA LEU A 39 -7.17 -13.83 7.88
C LEU A 39 -6.88 -13.81 9.38
N VAL A 40 -7.76 -13.28 10.21
CA VAL A 40 -7.53 -13.17 11.67
C VAL A 40 -7.82 -14.50 12.37
N GLU A 41 -9.03 -15.05 12.21
CA GLU A 41 -9.49 -16.17 13.04
C GLU A 41 -8.89 -17.51 12.60
N ARG A 42 -8.61 -17.69 11.30
CA ARG A 42 -8.09 -18.96 10.78
C ARG A 42 -6.58 -18.92 10.53
N VAL A 43 -6.09 -17.83 9.90
CA VAL A 43 -4.67 -17.75 9.56
C VAL A 43 -3.87 -17.27 10.75
N LEU A 44 -4.05 -16.02 11.20
CA LEU A 44 -3.27 -15.44 12.29
C LEU A 44 -3.32 -16.31 13.56
N LYS A 45 -4.52 -16.55 14.10
CA LYS A 45 -4.67 -17.38 15.31
C LYS A 45 -4.18 -18.80 15.12
N GLY A 46 -4.30 -19.35 13.90
CA GLY A 46 -3.76 -20.67 13.57
C GLY A 46 -2.24 -20.75 13.70
N TYR A 47 -1.51 -19.69 13.36
CA TYR A 47 -0.05 -19.61 13.54
C TYR A 47 0.33 -19.36 15.00
N LEU A 48 -0.37 -18.49 15.70
CA LEU A 48 -0.15 -18.24 17.14
C LEU A 48 -0.37 -19.52 17.96
N ASN A 49 -1.42 -20.30 17.67
CA ASN A 49 -1.67 -21.60 18.30
C ASN A 49 -0.57 -22.65 18.04
N LYS A 50 0.17 -22.52 16.95
CA LYS A 50 1.33 -23.36 16.62
C LYS A 50 2.62 -22.88 17.28
N GLY A 51 2.57 -21.84 18.11
CA GLY A 51 3.72 -21.27 18.81
C GLY A 51 4.54 -20.29 17.97
N VAL A 52 4.06 -19.85 16.81
CA VAL A 52 4.71 -18.77 16.06
C VAL A 52 4.56 -17.46 16.82
N HIS A 53 5.66 -16.78 17.09
CA HIS A 53 5.64 -15.53 17.84
C HIS A 53 5.08 -14.40 16.96
N PRO A 54 4.25 -13.47 17.50
CA PRO A 54 3.69 -12.36 16.72
C PRO A 54 4.75 -11.51 16.00
N LYS A 55 5.96 -11.37 16.56
CA LYS A 55 7.09 -10.67 15.93
C LYS A 55 7.56 -11.30 14.63
N ASP A 56 7.24 -12.56 14.38
CA ASP A 56 7.56 -13.26 13.12
C ASP A 56 6.42 -13.22 12.13
N ILE A 57 5.35 -12.48 12.43
CA ILE A 57 4.17 -12.29 11.59
C ILE A 57 4.04 -10.82 11.24
N ALA A 58 3.98 -10.49 9.95
CA ALA A 58 3.56 -9.17 9.49
C ALA A 58 2.08 -9.22 9.06
N PHE A 59 1.28 -8.32 9.62
CA PHE A 59 -0.10 -8.08 9.19
C PHE A 59 -0.18 -6.68 8.59
N ILE A 60 -0.37 -6.60 7.29
CA ILE A 60 -0.42 -5.35 6.54
C ILE A 60 -1.83 -5.15 5.99
N SER A 61 -2.37 -3.95 6.18
CA SER A 61 -3.64 -3.54 5.58
C SER A 61 -3.55 -2.10 5.10
N PHE A 62 -4.52 -1.72 4.28
CA PHE A 62 -4.63 -0.35 3.80
C PHE A 62 -5.04 0.63 4.93
N THR A 63 -5.78 0.18 5.93
CA THR A 63 -6.31 1.02 7.01
C THR A 63 -5.79 0.66 8.40
N ASN A 64 -5.56 1.67 9.25
CA ASN A 64 -5.22 1.47 10.65
C ASN A 64 -6.32 0.70 11.41
N LYS A 65 -7.60 0.91 11.06
CA LYS A 65 -8.74 0.24 11.69
C LYS A 65 -8.65 -1.28 11.51
N ALA A 66 -8.36 -1.76 10.30
CA ALA A 66 -8.23 -3.19 10.04
C ALA A 66 -7.05 -3.79 10.81
N VAL A 67 -5.91 -3.10 10.83
CA VAL A 67 -4.71 -3.51 11.59
C VAL A 67 -5.00 -3.61 13.09
N ASN A 68 -5.59 -2.57 13.68
CA ASN A 68 -5.92 -2.54 15.10
C ASN A 68 -6.93 -3.65 15.44
N THR A 69 -7.96 -3.84 14.62
CA THR A 69 -8.95 -4.92 14.82
C THR A 69 -8.28 -6.29 14.81
N ALA A 70 -7.33 -6.54 13.92
CA ALA A 70 -6.61 -7.82 13.85
C ALA A 70 -5.77 -8.05 15.13
N ARG A 71 -5.03 -7.05 15.56
CA ARG A 71 -4.23 -7.09 16.80
C ARG A 71 -5.10 -7.31 18.03
N ASP A 72 -6.15 -6.51 18.20
CA ASP A 72 -7.01 -6.57 19.39
C ASP A 72 -7.73 -7.92 19.50
N ARG A 73 -8.17 -8.50 18.38
CA ARG A 73 -8.73 -9.86 18.37
C ARG A 73 -7.71 -10.94 18.73
N ALA A 74 -6.44 -10.76 18.36
CA ALA A 74 -5.39 -11.67 18.76
C ALA A 74 -5.11 -11.54 20.26
N LEU A 75 -4.95 -10.33 20.79
CA LEU A 75 -4.73 -10.05 22.21
C LEU A 75 -5.86 -10.57 23.10
N ASN A 76 -7.11 -10.44 22.66
CA ASN A 76 -8.26 -10.98 23.40
C ASN A 76 -8.26 -12.52 23.50
N THR A 77 -7.51 -13.20 22.65
CA THR A 77 -7.43 -14.68 22.67
C THR A 77 -6.15 -15.18 23.32
N PHE A 78 -5.06 -14.43 23.16
CA PHE A 78 -3.71 -14.81 23.60
C PHE A 78 -3.20 -13.81 24.65
N SER A 79 -3.56 -14.01 25.90
CA SER A 79 -3.22 -13.11 27.03
C SER A 79 -1.73 -13.10 27.41
N ASN A 80 -0.95 -14.02 26.87
CA ASN A 80 0.51 -14.10 27.08
C ASN A 80 1.30 -13.14 26.19
N PHE A 81 0.66 -12.45 25.24
CA PHE A 81 1.30 -11.44 24.39
C PHE A 81 0.90 -10.04 24.81
N SER A 82 1.81 -9.09 24.56
CA SER A 82 1.61 -7.65 24.73
C SER A 82 1.36 -6.95 23.39
N VAL A 83 0.95 -5.70 23.43
CA VAL A 83 0.78 -4.87 22.19
C VAL A 83 2.10 -4.78 21.42
N ASP A 84 3.24 -4.71 22.11
CA ASP A 84 4.56 -4.56 21.49
C ASP A 84 5.00 -5.80 20.71
N ASP A 85 4.46 -6.98 21.05
CA ASP A 85 4.72 -8.20 20.29
C ASP A 85 4.13 -8.12 18.88
N PHE A 86 3.08 -7.31 18.68
CA PHE A 86 2.43 -7.06 17.39
C PHE A 86 2.99 -5.83 16.65
N ALA A 87 4.25 -5.45 16.90
CA ALA A 87 4.88 -4.26 16.32
C ALA A 87 4.90 -4.24 14.77
N ARG A 88 4.76 -5.41 14.12
CA ARG A 88 4.69 -5.55 12.65
C ARG A 88 3.26 -5.55 12.08
N PHE A 89 2.27 -5.27 12.92
CA PHE A 89 0.89 -5.07 12.49
C PHE A 89 0.70 -3.59 12.18
N LYS A 90 0.78 -3.22 10.89
CA LYS A 90 0.83 -1.81 10.46
C LYS A 90 0.22 -1.64 9.06
N THR A 91 -0.11 -0.40 8.70
CA THR A 91 -0.26 -0.08 7.27
C THR A 91 1.10 -0.18 6.58
N LEU A 92 1.13 -0.39 5.26
CA LEU A 92 2.40 -0.53 4.54
C LEU A 92 3.31 0.69 4.72
N HIS A 93 2.74 1.90 4.67
CA HIS A 93 3.51 3.13 4.93
C HIS A 93 4.16 3.13 6.32
N LYS A 94 3.41 2.79 7.37
CA LYS A 94 3.98 2.69 8.72
C LYS A 94 4.99 1.56 8.85
N TYR A 95 4.81 0.47 8.09
CA TYR A 95 5.78 -0.62 8.06
C TYR A 95 7.09 -0.20 7.40
N CYS A 96 7.05 0.55 6.31
CA CYS A 96 8.24 1.11 5.69
C CYS A 96 8.88 2.20 6.57
N ARG A 97 8.06 3.07 7.17
CA ARG A 97 8.54 4.21 7.98
C ARG A 97 9.48 3.81 9.12
N GLN A 98 9.29 2.65 9.72
CA GLN A 98 10.12 2.20 10.87
C GLN A 98 11.61 1.98 10.52
N TYR A 99 11.97 1.95 9.25
CA TYR A 99 13.35 1.74 8.79
C TYR A 99 14.09 3.04 8.50
N PHE A 100 13.43 4.19 8.65
CA PHE A 100 14.01 5.51 8.37
C PHE A 100 13.96 6.38 9.61
N GLU A 101 15.08 6.99 9.98
CA GLU A 101 15.20 7.92 11.11
C GLU A 101 14.76 9.34 10.74
N GLU A 102 14.90 9.71 9.49
CA GLU A 102 14.58 11.02 8.94
C GLU A 102 13.10 11.38 9.16
N GLU A 103 12.80 12.65 9.36
CA GLU A 103 11.42 13.13 9.40
C GLU A 103 10.77 12.88 8.04
N VAL A 104 9.84 11.92 8.02
CA VAL A 104 8.96 11.76 6.87
C VAL A 104 7.91 12.83 6.95
N PHE A 105 7.92 13.63 5.96
CA PHE A 105 7.11 14.80 5.81
C PHE A 105 5.62 14.47 5.64
N ASP A 106 4.73 15.23 6.31
CA ASP A 106 3.31 15.18 5.99
C ASP A 106 3.10 15.82 4.61
N PRO A 107 2.67 15.05 3.58
CA PRO A 107 2.49 15.57 2.24
C PRO A 107 1.56 16.77 2.15
N LYS A 108 0.62 16.92 3.10
CA LYS A 108 -0.30 18.05 3.12
C LYS A 108 0.41 19.36 3.44
N ASN A 109 1.26 19.33 4.46
CA ASN A 109 2.03 20.51 4.86
C ASN A 109 3.10 20.82 3.82
N CYS A 110 3.78 19.81 3.27
CA CYS A 110 4.74 19.98 2.19
C CYS A 110 4.16 20.65 0.95
N MET A 111 3.01 20.17 0.53
CA MET A 111 2.33 20.74 -0.64
C MET A 111 1.92 22.20 -0.40
N LEU A 112 1.58 22.54 0.84
CA LEU A 112 1.24 23.91 1.24
C LEU A 112 2.49 24.79 1.25
N ASP A 113 3.57 24.35 1.91
CA ASP A 113 4.82 25.09 1.99
C ASP A 113 5.43 25.30 0.60
N TYR A 114 5.49 24.22 -0.20
CA TYR A 114 5.88 24.30 -1.60
C TYR A 114 5.05 25.32 -2.39
N ALA A 115 3.73 25.30 -2.21
CA ALA A 115 2.84 26.21 -2.93
C ALA A 115 3.03 27.66 -2.54
N MET A 116 3.38 27.93 -1.29
CA MET A 116 3.74 29.28 -0.80
C MET A 116 5.10 29.73 -1.35
N GLU A 117 6.13 28.91 -1.27
CA GLU A 117 7.48 29.23 -1.78
C GLU A 117 7.48 29.42 -3.30
N ALA A 118 6.78 28.55 -4.03
CA ALA A 118 6.63 28.67 -5.47
C ALA A 118 5.67 29.81 -5.90
N LYS A 119 5.16 30.61 -4.94
CA LYS A 119 4.22 31.73 -5.16
C LYS A 119 2.93 31.30 -5.89
N ILE A 120 2.55 30.04 -5.76
CA ILE A 120 1.29 29.51 -6.32
C ILE A 120 0.09 30.00 -5.51
N ILE A 121 0.26 30.12 -4.18
CA ILE A 121 -0.68 30.73 -3.26
C ILE A 121 0.01 31.82 -2.43
N LYS A 122 -0.77 32.77 -1.93
CA LYS A 122 -0.24 33.85 -1.09
C LYS A 122 -0.40 33.48 0.39
N THR A 123 0.56 33.85 1.23
CA THR A 123 0.48 33.68 2.69
C THR A 123 -0.72 34.39 3.33
N SER A 124 -1.27 35.42 2.65
CA SER A 124 -2.48 36.15 3.06
C SER A 124 -3.79 35.48 2.60
N ASP A 125 -3.75 34.31 2.01
CA ASP A 125 -4.96 33.58 1.60
C ASP A 125 -5.74 33.14 2.85
N SER A 126 -6.98 33.65 3.02
CA SER A 126 -7.84 33.36 4.18
C SER A 126 -8.15 31.85 4.36
N ARG A 127 -8.04 31.07 3.29
CA ARG A 127 -8.23 29.61 3.34
C ARG A 127 -7.16 28.90 4.15
N LEU A 128 -5.96 29.48 4.30
CA LEU A 128 -4.88 28.92 5.11
C LEU A 128 -5.21 28.92 6.62
N ALA A 129 -6.16 29.73 7.05
CA ALA A 129 -6.63 29.76 8.44
C ALA A 129 -7.66 28.69 8.76
N ASP A 130 -8.14 27.93 7.76
CA ASP A 130 -9.10 26.83 7.94
C ASP A 130 -8.34 25.52 8.21
N ASP A 131 -8.55 24.91 9.38
CA ASP A 131 -7.95 23.62 9.78
C ASP A 131 -8.29 22.48 8.81
N ASN A 132 -9.37 22.64 8.03
CA ASN A 132 -9.76 21.69 6.98
C ASN A 132 -9.16 22.01 5.60
N PHE A 133 -8.41 23.11 5.48
CA PHE A 133 -7.81 23.48 4.20
C PHE A 133 -6.78 22.45 3.76
N THR A 134 -6.98 21.89 2.57
CA THR A 134 -6.03 21.00 1.94
C THR A 134 -5.68 21.58 0.57
N TYR A 135 -4.42 22.03 0.42
CA TYR A 135 -3.93 22.45 -0.89
C TYR A 135 -3.74 21.21 -1.76
N LYS A 136 -4.37 21.22 -2.92
CA LYS A 136 -4.22 20.16 -3.95
C LYS A 136 -3.75 20.80 -5.24
N ASP A 137 -2.46 20.71 -5.51
CA ASP A 137 -1.97 20.97 -6.87
C ASP A 137 -2.27 19.76 -7.75
N TRP A 138 -3.04 19.98 -8.80
CA TRP A 138 -3.42 18.92 -9.72
C TRP A 138 -2.21 18.29 -10.43
N SER A 139 -1.20 19.09 -10.79
CA SER A 139 0.02 18.60 -11.47
C SER A 139 0.81 17.67 -10.55
N LEU A 140 0.94 18.03 -9.26
CA LEU A 140 1.62 17.18 -8.29
C LEU A 140 0.81 15.92 -7.98
N GLY A 141 -0.52 15.99 -7.99
CA GLY A 141 -1.39 14.81 -7.89
C GLY A 141 -1.18 13.82 -9.05
N VAL A 142 -1.06 14.32 -10.29
CA VAL A 142 -0.74 13.50 -11.46
C VAL A 142 0.67 12.92 -11.37
N TYR A 143 1.62 13.70 -10.86
CA TYR A 143 2.99 13.26 -10.65
C TYR A 143 3.06 12.13 -9.63
N ASP A 144 2.41 12.27 -8.47
CA ASP A 144 2.39 11.23 -7.44
C ASP A 144 1.69 9.96 -7.93
N LYS A 145 0.55 10.10 -8.62
CA LYS A 145 -0.13 8.99 -9.29
C LYS A 145 0.81 8.24 -10.25
N ALA A 146 1.57 8.97 -11.07
CA ALA A 146 2.50 8.36 -12.03
C ALA A 146 3.60 7.57 -11.33
N ARG A 147 4.16 8.10 -10.24
CA ARG A 147 5.16 7.41 -9.40
C ARG A 147 4.58 6.14 -8.78
N ASN A 148 3.37 6.21 -8.22
CA ASN A 148 2.65 5.07 -7.66
C ASN A 148 2.35 3.99 -8.71
N MET A 149 2.08 4.39 -9.95
CA MET A 149 1.87 3.50 -11.10
C MET A 149 3.18 3.00 -11.73
N LEU A 150 4.34 3.47 -11.29
CA LEU A 150 5.66 3.21 -11.91
C LEU A 150 5.71 3.60 -13.39
N GLN A 151 5.01 4.67 -13.76
CA GLN A 151 4.92 5.18 -15.13
C GLN A 151 5.65 6.53 -15.27
N ASP A 152 6.04 6.84 -16.50
CA ASP A 152 6.58 8.19 -16.82
C ASP A 152 5.51 9.25 -16.54
N PRO A 153 5.79 10.25 -15.69
CA PRO A 153 4.83 11.30 -15.36
C PRO A 153 4.32 12.07 -16.57
N ARG A 154 5.17 12.26 -17.60
CA ARG A 154 4.78 12.94 -18.84
C ARG A 154 3.74 12.15 -19.63
N LEU A 155 3.86 10.81 -19.63
CA LEU A 155 2.89 9.94 -20.31
C LEU A 155 1.56 9.91 -19.57
N VAL A 156 1.58 9.86 -18.23
CA VAL A 156 0.36 9.93 -17.41
C VAL A 156 -0.31 11.28 -17.60
N TYR A 157 0.45 12.38 -17.52
CA TYR A 157 -0.06 13.73 -17.77
C TYR A 157 -0.76 13.87 -19.11
N LYS A 158 -0.16 13.32 -20.19
CA LYS A 158 -0.75 13.39 -21.54
C LYS A 158 -2.10 12.67 -21.66
N LYS A 159 -2.34 11.66 -20.83
CA LYS A 159 -3.59 10.87 -20.81
C LYS A 159 -4.68 11.50 -19.97
N GLU A 160 -4.33 12.40 -19.05
CA GLU A 160 -5.32 13.03 -18.19
C GLU A 160 -6.25 13.96 -18.96
N SER A 161 -7.56 13.85 -18.69
CA SER A 161 -8.60 14.59 -19.40
C SER A 161 -8.62 16.09 -19.03
N TYR A 162 -8.27 16.41 -17.80
CA TYR A 162 -8.29 17.76 -17.23
C TYR A 162 -6.88 18.34 -17.17
N LYS A 163 -6.40 18.92 -18.26
CA LYS A 163 -5.11 19.59 -18.31
C LYS A 163 -5.31 21.06 -17.98
N LYS A 164 -4.85 21.50 -16.81
CA LYS A 164 -4.85 22.91 -16.42
C LYS A 164 -3.65 23.68 -16.97
N ASP A 165 -2.52 22.99 -17.11
CA ASP A 165 -1.24 23.56 -17.54
C ASP A 165 -0.82 22.95 -18.88
N ASN A 166 0.15 23.57 -19.55
CA ASN A 166 0.87 22.88 -20.64
C ASN A 166 1.94 21.94 -20.07
N LEU A 167 2.49 21.07 -20.90
CA LEU A 167 3.48 20.07 -20.46
C LEU A 167 4.74 20.69 -19.84
N ASP A 168 5.17 21.85 -20.34
CA ASP A 168 6.38 22.53 -19.84
C ASP A 168 6.16 23.12 -18.45
N VAL A 169 4.98 23.66 -18.18
CA VAL A 169 4.58 24.12 -16.83
C VAL A 169 4.50 22.94 -15.88
N PHE A 170 3.89 21.83 -16.31
CA PHE A 170 3.86 20.59 -15.53
C PHE A 170 5.28 20.11 -15.16
N CYS A 171 6.19 20.02 -16.15
CA CYS A 171 7.55 19.59 -15.92
C CYS A 171 8.32 20.53 -14.98
N ARG A 172 8.14 21.86 -15.10
CA ARG A 172 8.75 22.83 -14.21
C ARG A 172 8.26 22.67 -12.76
N LYS A 173 6.95 22.52 -12.56
CA LYS A 173 6.38 22.27 -11.22
C LYS A 173 6.98 21.04 -10.56
N ILE A 174 7.09 19.94 -11.30
CA ILE A 174 7.72 18.71 -10.80
C ILE A 174 9.18 18.97 -10.44
N SER A 175 9.95 19.61 -11.31
CA SER A 175 11.36 19.90 -11.09
C SER A 175 11.56 20.76 -9.83
N THR A 176 10.73 21.78 -9.64
CA THR A 176 10.75 22.64 -8.44
C THR A 176 10.41 21.85 -7.18
N TYR A 177 9.39 21.00 -7.23
CA TYR A 177 8.99 20.11 -6.11
C TYR A 177 10.10 19.13 -5.73
N GLU A 178 10.73 18.49 -6.70
CA GLU A 178 11.85 17.57 -6.46
C GLU A 178 13.10 18.29 -5.91
N HIS A 179 13.35 19.50 -6.36
CA HIS A 179 14.45 20.34 -5.82
C HIS A 179 14.17 20.70 -4.37
N TYR A 180 12.97 21.12 -4.05
CA TYR A 180 12.55 21.45 -2.69
C TYR A 180 12.70 20.26 -1.74
N LYS A 181 12.28 19.06 -2.16
CA LYS A 181 12.42 17.84 -1.33
C LYS A 181 13.88 17.47 -1.03
N LYS A 182 14.77 17.60 -2.02
CA LYS A 182 16.19 17.20 -1.89
C LYS A 182 16.93 17.87 -0.75
N GLU A 183 16.50 19.04 -0.34
CA GLU A 183 17.20 19.83 0.67
C GLU A 183 16.83 19.41 2.11
N SER A 184 15.67 18.79 2.33
CA SER A 184 15.22 18.55 3.71
C SER A 184 14.22 17.40 3.94
N PHE A 185 13.58 16.85 2.90
CA PHE A 185 12.40 15.99 3.10
C PHE A 185 12.28 14.82 2.13
N ILE A 186 11.61 13.75 2.59
CA ILE A 186 11.08 12.69 1.74
C ILE A 186 9.55 12.65 1.85
N ASP A 187 8.84 12.50 0.74
CA ASP A 187 7.39 12.26 0.77
C ASP A 187 7.08 10.76 0.97
N PHE A 188 5.79 10.44 1.11
CA PHE A 188 5.36 9.05 1.31
C PHE A 188 5.73 8.13 0.14
N THR A 189 5.74 8.63 -1.08
CA THR A 189 6.09 7.86 -2.27
C THR A 189 7.59 7.64 -2.34
N ASP A 190 8.42 8.64 -1.96
CA ASP A 190 9.87 8.48 -1.80
C ASP A 190 10.19 7.44 -0.73
N MET A 191 9.49 7.49 0.41
CA MET A 191 9.68 6.52 1.50
C MET A 191 9.42 5.07 1.03
N ILE A 192 8.36 4.85 0.25
CA ILE A 192 8.08 3.52 -0.32
C ILE A 192 9.17 3.13 -1.33
N GLN A 193 9.61 4.06 -2.19
CA GLN A 193 10.68 3.83 -3.15
C GLN A 193 11.99 3.48 -2.45
N ARG A 194 12.38 4.25 -1.44
CA ARG A 194 13.60 3.99 -0.66
C ARG A 194 13.52 2.66 0.09
N ALA A 195 12.33 2.26 0.58
CA ALA A 195 12.15 0.95 1.19
C ALA A 195 12.44 -0.19 0.21
N ILE A 196 12.13 0.00 -1.08
CA ILE A 196 12.47 -0.97 -2.12
C ILE A 196 13.99 -1.01 -2.34
N ASP A 197 14.64 0.13 -2.38
CA ASP A 197 16.05 0.24 -2.76
C ASP A 197 16.99 -0.11 -1.59
N GLU A 198 16.69 0.35 -0.37
CA GLU A 198 17.62 0.38 0.76
C GLU A 198 17.30 -0.66 1.86
N VAL A 199 16.04 -1.05 2.07
CA VAL A 199 15.66 -1.88 3.22
C VAL A 199 15.87 -3.38 2.96
N ASN A 200 16.65 -4.03 3.80
CA ASN A 200 16.68 -5.48 3.89
C ASN A 200 15.61 -5.94 4.88
N PHE A 201 14.44 -6.34 4.36
CA PHE A 201 13.34 -6.79 5.21
C PHE A 201 13.71 -8.07 5.97
N PRO A 202 13.40 -8.13 7.28
CA PRO A 202 13.71 -9.28 8.10
C PRO A 202 12.94 -10.53 7.65
N PRO A 203 13.46 -11.73 7.95
CA PRO A 203 12.73 -12.96 7.68
C PRO A 203 11.44 -13.01 8.51
N LEU A 204 10.39 -13.56 7.89
CA LEU A 204 9.07 -13.73 8.51
C LEU A 204 8.57 -15.16 8.29
N GLU A 205 7.89 -15.70 9.30
CA GLU A 205 7.13 -16.94 9.15
C GLU A 205 5.90 -16.70 8.24
N VAL A 206 5.21 -15.55 8.46
CA VAL A 206 3.97 -15.25 7.76
C VAL A 206 3.86 -13.77 7.41
N LEU A 207 3.47 -13.50 6.17
CA LEU A 207 2.98 -12.20 5.72
C LEU A 207 1.48 -12.31 5.43
N ILE A 208 0.70 -11.49 6.08
CA ILE A 208 -0.75 -11.36 5.86
C ILE A 208 -1.03 -9.98 5.29
N LEU A 209 -1.72 -9.93 4.16
CA LEU A 209 -2.14 -8.69 3.51
C LEU A 209 -3.66 -8.68 3.35
N ASP A 210 -4.30 -7.67 3.93
CA ASP A 210 -5.74 -7.43 3.76
C ASP A 210 -5.99 -6.26 2.80
N GLU A 211 -7.11 -6.26 2.09
CA GLU A 211 -7.51 -5.30 1.05
C GLU A 211 -6.45 -5.16 -0.07
N ALA A 212 -5.97 -6.31 -0.55
CA ALA A 212 -4.86 -6.38 -1.51
C ALA A 212 -5.14 -5.69 -2.85
N GLN A 213 -6.41 -5.51 -3.23
CA GLN A 213 -6.81 -4.81 -4.46
C GLN A 213 -6.53 -3.31 -4.44
N ASP A 214 -6.33 -2.71 -3.26
CA ASP A 214 -6.17 -1.27 -3.09
C ASP A 214 -4.71 -0.81 -3.17
N PHE A 215 -3.77 -1.74 -3.32
CA PHE A 215 -2.35 -1.43 -3.39
C PHE A 215 -1.91 -1.00 -4.79
N THR A 216 -1.05 0.03 -4.83
CA THR A 216 -0.46 0.53 -6.08
C THR A 216 0.68 -0.38 -6.57
N PRO A 217 1.06 -0.32 -7.87
CA PRO A 217 2.23 -1.03 -8.39
C PRO A 217 3.51 -0.80 -7.57
N LEU A 218 3.77 0.43 -7.14
CA LEU A 218 4.91 0.75 -6.29
C LEU A 218 4.86 0.02 -4.94
N GLN A 219 3.70 -0.03 -4.29
CA GLN A 219 3.50 -0.75 -3.05
C GLN A 219 3.64 -2.27 -3.22
N TRP A 220 3.17 -2.81 -4.35
CA TRP A 220 3.40 -4.20 -4.71
C TRP A 220 4.89 -4.54 -4.87
N SER A 221 5.73 -3.60 -5.32
CA SER A 221 7.18 -3.81 -5.39
C SER A 221 7.79 -4.07 -4.01
N VAL A 222 7.32 -3.36 -2.96
CA VAL A 222 7.72 -3.65 -1.57
C VAL A 222 7.31 -5.07 -1.18
N LEU A 223 6.06 -5.46 -1.48
CA LEU A 223 5.54 -6.79 -1.14
C LEU A 223 6.30 -7.91 -1.85
N TYR A 224 6.70 -7.71 -3.11
CA TYR A 224 7.59 -8.64 -3.83
C TYR A 224 8.95 -8.77 -3.14
N LYS A 225 9.56 -7.66 -2.72
CA LYS A 225 10.83 -7.68 -2.00
C LYS A 225 10.71 -8.38 -0.64
N MET A 226 9.65 -8.08 0.12
CA MET A 226 9.37 -8.79 1.38
C MET A 226 9.17 -10.28 1.17
N ALA A 227 8.49 -10.64 0.08
CA ALA A 227 8.17 -12.04 -0.22
C ALA A 227 9.42 -12.93 -0.34
N ASP A 228 10.59 -12.39 -0.68
CA ASP A 228 11.82 -13.19 -0.77
C ASP A 228 12.21 -13.82 0.60
N ASN A 229 11.92 -13.11 1.70
CA ASN A 229 12.29 -13.50 3.06
C ASN A 229 11.10 -14.04 3.90
N VAL A 230 10.01 -14.46 3.26
CA VAL A 230 8.78 -14.92 3.94
C VAL A 230 8.51 -16.38 3.62
N LYS A 231 8.16 -17.19 4.64
CA LYS A 231 7.83 -18.61 4.43
C LYS A 231 6.43 -18.83 3.88
N ARG A 232 5.44 -18.06 4.34
CA ARG A 232 4.03 -18.16 3.92
C ARG A 232 3.40 -16.80 3.72
N ILE A 233 2.58 -16.66 2.68
CA ILE A 233 1.93 -15.40 2.30
C ILE A 233 0.42 -15.65 2.16
N TYR A 234 -0.37 -14.80 2.79
CA TYR A 234 -1.82 -14.80 2.68
C TYR A 234 -2.28 -13.41 2.24
N LEU A 235 -2.94 -13.35 1.11
CA LEU A 235 -3.48 -12.12 0.53
C LEU A 235 -4.99 -12.23 0.52
N ALA A 236 -5.70 -11.22 0.97
CA ALA A 236 -7.15 -11.15 0.83
C ALA A 236 -7.56 -9.87 0.13
N GLY A 237 -8.54 -9.97 -0.75
CA GLY A 237 -9.00 -8.84 -1.53
C GLY A 237 -10.28 -9.14 -2.31
N ASP A 238 -10.77 -8.09 -2.94
CA ASP A 238 -11.97 -8.10 -3.76
C ASP A 238 -11.69 -7.30 -5.04
N ASP A 239 -11.65 -7.96 -6.17
CA ASP A 239 -11.34 -7.34 -7.46
C ASP A 239 -12.44 -6.38 -7.95
N ASP A 240 -13.69 -6.57 -7.51
CA ASP A 240 -14.81 -5.71 -7.85
C ASP A 240 -14.86 -4.42 -7.02
N GLN A 241 -14.11 -4.32 -5.91
CA GLN A 241 -14.10 -3.18 -5.00
C GLN A 241 -12.90 -2.22 -5.14
N GLY A 242 -12.12 -2.29 -6.21
CA GLY A 242 -10.97 -1.40 -6.43
C GLY A 242 -11.35 0.07 -6.56
N ILE A 243 -11.68 0.75 -5.44
CA ILE A 243 -12.10 2.16 -5.43
C ILE A 243 -10.93 3.15 -5.50
N TYR A 244 -9.69 2.69 -5.26
CA TYR A 244 -8.48 3.54 -5.25
C TYR A 244 -7.74 3.60 -6.58
N ARG A 245 -8.37 3.23 -7.69
CA ARG A 245 -7.81 3.35 -9.06
C ARG A 245 -7.39 4.77 -9.41
N TRP A 246 -8.08 5.77 -8.87
CA TRP A 246 -7.75 7.19 -9.05
C TRP A 246 -6.37 7.54 -8.49
N ASN A 247 -5.89 6.84 -7.47
CA ASN A 247 -4.57 6.98 -6.85
C ASN A 247 -3.52 6.02 -7.45
N GLY A 248 -3.86 5.29 -8.50
CA GLY A 248 -2.96 4.38 -9.18
C GLY A 248 -3.01 2.93 -8.69
N ALA A 249 -3.94 2.56 -7.81
CA ALA A 249 -4.15 1.16 -7.45
C ALA A 249 -4.54 0.33 -8.70
N ASP A 250 -3.96 -0.86 -8.81
CA ASP A 250 -4.27 -1.79 -9.90
C ASP A 250 -4.56 -3.19 -9.34
N PRO A 251 -5.85 -3.58 -9.29
CA PRO A 251 -6.27 -4.89 -8.80
C PRO A 251 -5.62 -6.07 -9.54
N LYS A 252 -5.12 -5.89 -10.75
CA LYS A 252 -4.45 -6.94 -11.52
C LYS A 252 -3.20 -7.48 -10.81
N TYR A 253 -2.52 -6.65 -10.01
CA TYR A 253 -1.41 -7.14 -9.22
C TYR A 253 -1.85 -8.23 -8.24
N PHE A 254 -2.99 -8.07 -7.61
CA PHE A 254 -3.58 -9.09 -6.75
C PHE A 254 -4.18 -10.24 -7.56
N THR A 255 -4.96 -9.96 -8.62
CA THR A 255 -5.73 -10.98 -9.32
C THR A 255 -4.90 -11.85 -10.25
N GLU A 256 -3.89 -11.25 -10.93
CA GLU A 256 -3.16 -11.88 -12.03
C GLU A 256 -1.65 -11.96 -11.77
N TYR A 257 -1.00 -10.84 -11.46
CA TYR A 257 0.46 -10.75 -11.52
C TYR A 257 1.16 -11.38 -10.32
N PHE A 258 0.65 -11.19 -9.10
CA PHE A 258 1.25 -11.86 -7.95
C PHE A 258 0.83 -13.33 -7.92
N PRO A 259 1.78 -14.29 -7.98
CA PRO A 259 1.44 -15.69 -8.06
C PRO A 259 0.90 -16.23 -6.73
N GLY A 260 -0.04 -17.19 -6.81
CA GLY A 260 -0.60 -17.81 -5.61
C GLY A 260 -1.82 -18.68 -5.92
N ARG A 261 -2.08 -19.61 -5.00
CA ARG A 261 -3.27 -20.48 -5.07
C ARG A 261 -4.52 -19.69 -4.68
N LYS A 262 -5.55 -19.71 -5.51
CA LYS A 262 -6.82 -19.00 -5.28
C LYS A 262 -7.75 -19.82 -4.37
N VAL A 263 -8.36 -19.11 -3.41
CA VAL A 263 -9.45 -19.61 -2.55
C VAL A 263 -10.58 -18.60 -2.63
N ILE A 264 -11.79 -19.04 -2.92
CA ILE A 264 -12.97 -18.17 -3.11
C ILE A 264 -13.94 -18.37 -1.96
N LEU A 265 -14.27 -17.28 -1.26
CA LEU A 265 -15.31 -17.22 -0.25
C LEU A 265 -16.63 -16.81 -0.92
N ARG A 266 -17.60 -17.71 -1.01
CA ARG A 266 -18.82 -17.50 -1.79
C ARG A 266 -20.00 -16.96 -0.97
N GLN A 267 -20.04 -17.18 0.35
CA GLN A 267 -21.18 -16.79 1.18
C GLN A 267 -20.92 -15.43 1.85
N THR A 268 -21.72 -14.43 1.51
CA THR A 268 -21.76 -13.19 2.28
C THR A 268 -22.56 -13.37 3.57
N ARG A 269 -22.11 -12.72 4.65
CA ARG A 269 -22.80 -12.68 5.94
C ARG A 269 -23.28 -11.26 6.28
N ARG A 270 -23.14 -10.34 5.35
CA ARG A 270 -23.44 -8.91 5.54
C ARG A 270 -24.88 -8.58 5.28
N PHE A 271 -25.55 -9.35 4.42
CA PHE A 271 -26.94 -9.15 3.99
C PHE A 271 -27.80 -10.33 4.38
N GLY A 272 -29.08 -10.07 4.72
CA GLY A 272 -30.08 -11.11 4.94
C GLY A 272 -30.31 -11.92 3.67
N LYS A 273 -30.91 -13.11 3.82
CA LYS A 273 -31.18 -14.04 2.70
C LYS A 273 -31.97 -13.38 1.58
N ASP A 274 -32.86 -12.44 1.91
CA ASP A 274 -33.75 -11.75 0.98
C ASP A 274 -33.04 -10.79 0.00
N ILE A 275 -31.84 -10.29 0.37
CA ILE A 275 -31.03 -9.43 -0.50
C ILE A 275 -30.03 -10.27 -1.32
N HIS A 276 -29.83 -11.52 -0.97
CA HIS A 276 -28.88 -12.40 -1.65
C HIS A 276 -29.39 -12.94 -3.00
N HIS A 277 -30.66 -12.76 -3.28
CA HIS A 277 -31.33 -13.25 -4.49
C HIS A 277 -31.61 -12.15 -5.53
N PHE A 278 -31.12 -10.93 -5.29
CA PHE A 278 -31.05 -9.84 -6.25
C PHE A 278 -29.62 -9.75 -6.78
#